data_63994fd72686b4c08606fcf838de52c8
#
_entry.id   63994fd72686b4c08606fcf838de52c8
#
_cell.length_a   1.000
_cell.length_b   1.000
_cell.length_c   1.000
_cell.angle_alpha   90.00
_cell.angle_beta   90.00
_cell.angle_gamma   90.00
#
_symmetry.space_group_name_H-M   'P 1'
#
loop_
_entity.id
_entity.type
_entity.pdbx_description
1 polymer ?
#
loop_
_entity_poly.entity_id
_entity_poly.type
_entity_poly.pdbx_seq_one_letter_code
_entity_poly.pdbx_strand_id
1 'polypeptide(L)'
;GIGIVSPQRIDEINILQATYEAMRQAIEKLNSQPAVLLNDAVRIPQVAIQQVPIIKGDAKSVSIAAASIVAKVTRDRMMEQYEEVFPGYGFARNKGYGSKEHIEALQTMGPTAIHRRSFIGHFVKEG
;
A
#
# COMPACT_ATOMS: atom_id res chain seq x y z
N GLY A 1 2.38 8.25 11.65
CA GLY A 1 3.19 7.05 11.36
C GLY A 1 2.81 6.43 10.03
N ILE A 2 3.80 5.93 9.33
CA ILE A 2 3.62 5.28 8.03
C ILE A 2 4.15 3.85 8.11
N GLY A 3 3.32 2.88 7.71
CA GLY A 3 3.71 1.48 7.58
C GLY A 3 3.82 1.09 6.12
N ILE A 4 4.88 0.36 5.78
CA ILE A 4 5.16 -0.10 4.41
C ILE A 4 5.49 -1.58 4.46
N VAL A 5 4.81 -2.36 3.60
CA VAL A 5 5.06 -3.80 3.47
C VAL A 5 5.52 -4.09 2.05
N SER A 6 6.58 -4.89 1.91
CA SER A 6 7.18 -5.20 0.61
C SER A 6 6.27 -6.08 -0.26
N PRO A 7 6.43 -6.04 -1.60
CA PRO A 7 5.72 -6.95 -2.49
C PRO A 7 5.96 -8.42 -2.17
N GLN A 8 7.17 -8.78 -1.78
CA GLN A 8 7.52 -10.15 -1.38
C GLN A 8 6.74 -10.60 -0.16
N ARG A 9 6.58 -9.71 0.83
CA ARG A 9 5.80 -10.01 2.04
C ARG A 9 4.32 -10.16 1.72
N ILE A 10 3.78 -9.35 0.80
CA ILE A 10 2.39 -9.49 0.33
C ILE A 10 2.17 -10.86 -0.30
N ASP A 11 3.11 -11.34 -1.09
CA ASP A 11 3.03 -12.67 -1.72
C ASP A 11 3.10 -13.80 -0.69
N GLU A 12 3.79 -13.61 0.44
CA GLU A 12 3.86 -14.59 1.55
C GLU A 12 2.56 -14.68 2.35
N ILE A 13 1.94 -13.54 2.69
CA ILE A 13 0.85 -13.46 3.67
C ILE A 13 -0.48 -12.98 3.13
N ASN A 14 -0.60 -12.66 1.86
CA ASN A 14 -1.70 -12.04 1.13
C ASN A 14 -1.89 -10.54 1.44
N ILE A 15 -2.71 -9.87 0.61
CA ILE A 15 -2.91 -8.41 0.70
C ILE A 15 -3.63 -7.98 2.00
N LEU A 16 -4.59 -8.74 2.47
CA LEU A 16 -5.33 -8.39 3.69
C LEU A 16 -4.42 -8.41 4.91
N GLN A 17 -3.64 -9.47 5.09
CA GLN A 17 -2.70 -9.59 6.21
C GLN A 17 -1.56 -8.57 6.09
N ALA A 18 -1.09 -8.29 4.87
CA ALA A 18 -0.10 -7.25 4.63
C ALA A 18 -0.62 -5.86 5.00
N THR A 19 -1.89 -5.58 4.71
CA THR A 19 -2.55 -4.32 5.11
C THR A 19 -2.57 -4.18 6.62
N TYR A 20 -2.94 -5.22 7.35
CA TYR A 20 -2.91 -5.20 8.82
C TYR A 20 -1.50 -5.02 9.37
N GLU A 21 -0.51 -5.67 8.76
CA GLU A 21 0.89 -5.51 9.16
C GLU A 21 1.38 -4.07 8.94
N ALA A 22 1.04 -3.45 7.81
CA ALA A 22 1.35 -2.06 7.53
C ALA A 22 0.68 -1.11 8.54
N MET A 23 -0.57 -1.37 8.90
CA MET A 23 -1.29 -0.61 9.91
C MET A 23 -0.63 -0.71 11.29
N ARG A 24 -0.22 -1.92 11.70
CA ARG A 24 0.50 -2.12 12.96
C ARG A 24 1.83 -1.38 12.97
N GLN A 25 2.59 -1.41 11.88
CA GLN A 25 3.83 -0.64 11.73
C GLN A 25 3.58 0.86 11.87
N ALA A 26 2.53 1.37 11.24
CA ALA A 26 2.16 2.80 11.33
C ALA A 26 1.88 3.22 12.77
N ILE A 27 1.16 2.39 13.53
CA ILE A 27 0.85 2.64 14.95
C ILE A 27 2.13 2.65 15.78
N GLU A 28 3.02 1.70 15.57
CA GLU A 28 4.30 1.57 16.30
C GLU A 28 5.22 2.77 16.06
N LYS A 29 5.14 3.40 14.91
CA LYS A 29 5.96 4.57 14.54
C LYS A 29 5.44 5.89 15.07
N LEU A 30 4.27 5.91 15.72
CA LEU A 30 3.75 7.12 16.35
C LEU A 30 4.63 7.53 17.54
N ASN A 31 4.78 8.83 17.75
CA ASN A 31 5.58 9.37 18.85
C ASN A 31 4.99 9.07 20.23
N SER A 32 3.69 8.86 20.30
CA SER A 32 2.99 8.48 21.53
C SER A 32 1.91 7.47 21.21
N GLN A 33 1.57 6.61 22.18
CA GLN A 33 0.51 5.62 21.99
C GLN A 33 -0.86 6.32 22.02
N PRO A 34 -1.70 6.16 21.00
CA PRO A 34 -3.05 6.74 21.01
C PRO A 34 -3.95 6.00 22.01
N ALA A 35 -4.94 6.72 22.55
CA ALA A 35 -5.95 6.12 23.43
C ALA A 35 -7.00 5.33 22.65
N VAL A 36 -7.27 5.74 21.38
CA VAL A 36 -8.25 5.11 20.51
C VAL A 36 -7.81 5.21 19.06
N LEU A 37 -8.14 4.20 18.26
CA LEU A 37 -7.89 4.17 16.82
C LEU A 37 -9.23 4.31 16.09
N LEU A 38 -9.27 5.22 15.12
CA LEU A 38 -10.38 5.33 14.17
C LEU A 38 -9.95 4.69 12.86
N ASN A 39 -10.59 3.59 12.48
CA ASN A 39 -10.22 2.82 11.30
C ASN A 39 -11.32 2.87 10.25
N ASP A 40 -10.94 2.96 8.98
CA ASP A 40 -11.89 2.87 7.87
C ASP A 40 -12.38 1.43 7.71
N ALA A 41 -13.54 1.13 8.28
CA ALA A 41 -14.31 -0.12 8.16
C ALA A 41 -13.61 -1.40 8.64
N VAL A 42 -12.43 -1.33 9.27
CA VAL A 42 -11.69 -2.52 9.70
C VAL A 42 -11.35 -2.49 11.20
N ARG A 43 -11.17 -3.69 11.76
CA ARG A 43 -10.59 -3.88 13.09
C ARG A 43 -9.25 -4.59 12.92
N ILE A 44 -8.18 -3.96 13.39
CA ILE A 44 -6.81 -4.48 13.22
C ILE A 44 -6.57 -5.59 14.25
N PRO A 45 -6.21 -6.82 13.82
CA PRO A 45 -5.88 -7.89 14.76
C PRO A 45 -4.58 -7.61 15.52
N GLN A 46 -4.46 -8.19 16.71
CA GLN A 46 -3.26 -8.14 17.55
C GLN A 46 -2.86 -6.72 18.00
N VAL A 47 -3.83 -5.83 18.11
CA VAL A 47 -3.63 -4.47 18.62
C VAL A 47 -4.51 -4.28 19.85
N ALA A 48 -3.89 -3.96 20.99
CA ALA A 48 -4.58 -3.83 22.28
C ALA A 48 -5.28 -2.48 22.48
N ILE A 49 -4.99 -1.49 21.64
CA ILE A 49 -5.58 -0.16 21.70
C ILE A 49 -7.06 -0.25 21.31
N GLN A 50 -7.94 0.49 22.00
CA GLN A 50 -9.35 0.57 21.64
C GLN A 50 -9.53 1.04 20.21
N GLN A 51 -10.37 0.34 19.44
CA GLN A 51 -10.62 0.63 18.03
C GLN A 51 -12.08 0.95 17.79
N VAL A 52 -12.33 1.92 16.91
CA VAL A 52 -13.66 2.27 16.42
C VAL A 52 -13.64 2.16 14.89
N PRO A 53 -14.12 1.04 14.31
CA PRO A 53 -14.28 0.91 12.86
C PRO A 53 -15.42 1.80 12.38
N ILE A 54 -15.19 2.58 11.34
CA ILE A 54 -16.19 3.51 10.78
C ILE A 54 -16.35 3.18 9.30
N ILE A 55 -17.54 2.72 8.90
CA ILE A 55 -17.86 2.45 7.49
C ILE A 55 -17.79 3.76 6.72
N LYS A 56 -17.08 3.80 5.60
CA LYS A 56 -16.77 5.01 4.83
C LYS A 56 -16.12 6.09 5.72
N GLY A 57 -15.14 5.68 6.52
CA GLY A 57 -14.52 6.52 7.51
C GLY A 57 -13.84 7.75 6.92
N ASP A 58 -13.25 7.65 5.73
CA ASP A 58 -12.64 8.76 4.99
C ASP A 58 -13.65 9.88 4.68
N ALA A 59 -14.92 9.55 4.49
CA ALA A 59 -16.00 10.53 4.29
C ALA A 59 -16.58 11.08 5.60
N LYS A 60 -16.43 10.35 6.73
CA LYS A 60 -17.08 10.66 8.01
C LYS A 60 -16.12 11.21 9.06
N SER A 61 -14.82 11.00 8.93
CA SER A 61 -13.82 11.39 9.91
C SER A 61 -12.73 12.21 9.25
N VAL A 62 -12.49 13.42 9.76
CA VAL A 62 -11.40 14.29 9.30
C VAL A 62 -10.03 13.62 9.54
N SER A 63 -9.86 12.94 10.67
CA SER A 63 -8.62 12.24 10.99
C SER A 63 -8.33 11.11 10.02
N ILE A 64 -9.33 10.30 9.65
CA ILE A 64 -9.19 9.23 8.66
C ILE A 64 -8.90 9.82 7.28
N ALA A 65 -9.62 10.87 6.88
CA ALA A 65 -9.40 11.55 5.61
C ALA A 65 -7.97 12.11 5.52
N ALA A 66 -7.49 12.77 6.57
CA ALA A 66 -6.13 13.29 6.61
C ALA A 66 -5.08 12.18 6.51
N ALA A 67 -5.27 11.07 7.22
CA ALA A 67 -4.39 9.90 7.14
C ALA A 67 -4.35 9.31 5.72
N SER A 68 -5.51 9.23 5.06
CA SER A 68 -5.62 8.76 3.66
C SER A 68 -4.81 9.63 2.71
N ILE A 69 -4.88 10.95 2.88
CA ILE A 69 -4.13 11.90 2.03
C ILE A 69 -2.63 11.73 2.23
N VAL A 70 -2.16 11.61 3.48
CA VAL A 70 -0.75 11.39 3.78
C VAL A 70 -0.25 10.08 3.16
N ALA A 71 -1.01 9.01 3.29
CA ALA A 71 -0.68 7.72 2.70
C ALA A 71 -0.58 7.81 1.17
N LYS A 72 -1.55 8.46 0.54
CA LYS A 72 -1.59 8.64 -0.92
C LYS A 72 -0.40 9.45 -1.42
N VAL A 73 -0.13 10.61 -0.83
CA VAL A 73 0.98 11.46 -1.23
C VAL A 73 2.32 10.76 -1.04
N THR A 74 2.51 10.04 0.06
CA THR A 74 3.71 9.27 0.32
C THR A 74 3.92 8.19 -0.75
N ARG A 75 2.86 7.45 -1.10
CA ARG A 75 2.93 6.43 -2.15
C ARG A 75 3.25 7.05 -3.52
N ASP A 76 2.59 8.15 -3.86
CA ASP A 76 2.83 8.83 -5.14
C ASP A 76 4.29 9.28 -5.28
N ARG A 77 4.89 9.81 -4.21
CA ARG A 77 6.31 10.19 -4.17
C ARG A 77 7.23 8.99 -4.32
N MET A 78 6.90 7.86 -3.69
CA MET A 78 7.66 6.62 -3.84
C MET A 78 7.63 6.13 -5.29
N MET A 79 6.48 6.20 -5.96
CA MET A 79 6.33 5.79 -7.35
C MET A 79 7.13 6.70 -8.30
N GLU A 80 7.21 7.99 -8.01
CA GLU A 80 8.06 8.91 -8.75
C GLU A 80 9.55 8.55 -8.62
N GLN A 81 9.99 8.18 -7.42
CA GLN A 81 11.35 7.69 -7.18
C GLN A 81 11.62 6.36 -7.90
N TYR A 82 10.65 5.45 -7.94
CA TYR A 82 10.78 4.18 -8.66
C TYR A 82 10.88 4.37 -10.17
N GLU A 83 10.27 5.42 -10.73
CA GLU A 83 10.46 5.75 -12.15
C GLU A 83 11.93 6.02 -12.48
N GLU A 84 12.67 6.65 -11.56
CA GLU A 84 14.11 6.90 -11.73
C GLU A 84 14.93 5.62 -11.66
N VAL A 85 14.56 4.68 -10.77
CA VAL A 85 15.27 3.42 -10.55
C VAL A 85 14.91 2.36 -11.60
N PHE A 86 13.62 2.31 -11.98
CA PHE A 86 13.06 1.35 -12.92
C PHE A 86 12.34 2.10 -14.06
N PRO A 87 13.08 2.77 -14.96
CA PRO A 87 12.44 3.55 -16.03
C PRO A 87 11.70 2.67 -17.03
N GLY A 88 10.69 3.24 -17.66
CA GLY A 88 9.92 2.57 -18.70
C GLY A 88 8.61 1.94 -18.25
N TYR A 89 8.35 1.82 -16.94
CA TYR A 89 7.09 1.30 -16.39
C TYR A 89 6.00 2.37 -16.23
N GLY A 90 6.36 3.64 -16.33
CA GLY A 90 5.42 4.75 -16.15
C GLY A 90 4.96 4.95 -14.70
N PHE A 91 5.74 4.56 -13.70
CA PHE A 91 5.37 4.63 -12.28
C PHE A 91 5.00 6.03 -11.81
N ALA A 92 5.63 7.07 -12.36
CA ALA A 92 5.29 8.46 -12.02
C ALA A 92 3.87 8.82 -12.46
N ARG A 93 3.35 8.18 -13.51
CA ARG A 93 2.01 8.40 -14.04
C ARG A 93 0.99 7.42 -13.49
N ASN A 94 1.29 6.11 -13.50
CA ASN A 94 0.34 5.06 -13.11
C ASN A 94 0.35 4.72 -11.62
N LYS A 95 1.35 5.18 -10.86
CA LYS A 95 1.50 4.93 -9.42
C LYS A 95 1.48 3.44 -9.04
N GLY A 96 1.86 2.57 -9.96
CA GLY A 96 1.86 1.12 -9.78
C GLY A 96 0.54 0.43 -10.09
N TYR A 97 -0.50 1.18 -10.47
CA TYR A 97 -1.78 0.58 -10.88
C TYR A 97 -1.65 -0.13 -12.24
N GLY A 98 -2.59 -1.05 -12.51
CA GLY A 98 -2.60 -1.85 -13.73
C GLY A 98 -3.06 -1.10 -14.97
N SER A 99 -2.50 0.07 -15.26
CA SER A 99 -2.75 0.81 -16.48
C SER A 99 -2.22 0.05 -17.70
N LYS A 100 -2.73 0.39 -18.89
CA LYS A 100 -2.24 -0.20 -20.15
C LYS A 100 -0.73 -0.07 -20.30
N GLU A 101 -0.18 1.11 -20.01
CA GLU A 101 1.26 1.37 -20.06
C GLU A 101 2.04 0.46 -19.12
N HIS A 102 1.57 0.29 -17.87
CA HIS A 102 2.21 -0.57 -16.87
C HIS A 102 2.17 -2.03 -17.29
N ILE A 103 1.03 -2.51 -17.78
CA ILE A 103 0.87 -3.90 -18.27
C ILE A 103 1.78 -4.14 -19.48
N GLU A 104 1.82 -3.24 -20.44
CA GLU A 104 2.71 -3.33 -21.60
C GLU A 104 4.18 -3.36 -21.18
N ALA A 105 4.58 -2.54 -20.22
CA ALA A 105 5.93 -2.52 -19.68
C ALA A 105 6.28 -3.86 -19.00
N LEU A 106 5.37 -4.44 -18.23
CA LEU A 106 5.55 -5.77 -17.61
C LEU A 106 5.74 -6.85 -18.66
N GLN A 107 4.97 -6.81 -19.75
CA GLN A 107 5.06 -7.79 -20.85
C GLN A 107 6.36 -7.66 -21.64
N THR A 108 6.89 -6.43 -21.77
CA THR A 108 8.10 -6.14 -22.55
C THR A 108 9.38 -6.30 -21.74
N MET A 109 9.41 -5.77 -20.51
CA MET A 109 10.61 -5.67 -19.68
C MET A 109 10.64 -6.63 -18.50
N GLY A 110 9.51 -7.30 -18.20
CA GLY A 110 9.35 -8.16 -17.04
C GLY A 110 9.11 -7.40 -15.73
N PRO A 111 8.88 -8.12 -14.63
CA PRO A 111 8.63 -7.52 -13.33
C PRO A 111 9.91 -7.01 -12.67
N THR A 112 9.76 -5.99 -11.81
CA THR A 112 10.82 -5.48 -10.94
C THR A 112 10.68 -6.04 -9.53
N ALA A 113 11.63 -5.70 -8.64
CA ALA A 113 11.58 -6.06 -7.23
C ALA A 113 10.37 -5.48 -6.48
N ILE A 114 9.75 -4.42 -7.00
CA ILE A 114 8.58 -3.78 -6.36
C ILE A 114 7.25 -4.33 -6.85
N HIS A 115 7.22 -5.21 -7.86
CA HIS A 115 5.99 -5.86 -8.33
C HIS A 115 5.59 -7.02 -7.43
N ARG A 116 4.28 -7.13 -7.17
CA ARG A 116 3.69 -8.26 -6.45
C ARG A 116 3.49 -9.42 -7.42
N ARG A 117 4.28 -10.47 -7.30
CA ARG A 117 4.26 -11.63 -8.22
C ARG A 117 2.89 -12.27 -8.34
N SER A 118 2.16 -12.39 -7.23
CA SER A 118 0.82 -12.97 -7.21
C SER A 118 -0.22 -12.17 -8.02
N PHE A 119 0.01 -10.87 -8.23
CA PHE A 119 -0.91 -9.98 -8.94
C PHE A 119 -0.57 -9.82 -10.43
N ILE A 120 0.64 -10.17 -10.85
CA ILE A 120 1.11 -9.96 -12.22
C ILE A 120 1.20 -11.24 -13.06
N GLY A 121 0.90 -12.38 -12.48
CA GLY A 121 0.99 -13.69 -13.17
C GLY A 121 0.19 -13.79 -14.46
N HIS A 122 -0.87 -12.99 -14.60
CA HIS A 122 -1.67 -12.91 -15.84
C HIS A 122 -0.99 -12.15 -16.98
N PHE A 123 -0.01 -11.28 -16.65
CA PHE A 123 0.59 -10.34 -17.57
C PHE A 123 2.02 -10.72 -17.97
N VAL A 124 2.63 -11.64 -17.24
CA VAL A 124 4.03 -12.03 -17.42
C VAL A 124 4.11 -13.54 -17.58
N LYS A 125 4.80 -13.97 -18.64
CA LYS A 125 5.18 -15.38 -18.78
C LYS A 125 6.45 -15.60 -17.98
N GLU A 126 6.35 -16.33 -16.90
CA GLU A 126 7.50 -16.84 -16.17
C GLU A 126 8.03 -18.05 -16.94
N GLY A 127 9.11 -17.86 -17.65
CA GLY A 127 9.81 -18.93 -18.35
C GLY A 127 10.98 -19.43 -17.56
#